data_88ccb64d25f389e780405fb6081b3e42
#
_entry.id   88ccb64d25f389e780405fb6081b3e42
#
_cell.length_a   1.000
_cell.length_b   1.000
_cell.length_c   1.000
_cell.angle_alpha   90.00
_cell.angle_beta   90.00
_cell.angle_gamma   90.00
#
_symmetry.space_group_name_H-M   'P 1'
#
loop_
_entity.id
_entity.type
_entity.pdbx_description
1 polymer ?
#
loop_
_entity_poly.entity_id
_entity_poly.type
_entity_poly.pdbx_seq_one_letter_code
_entity_poly.pdbx_strand_id
1 'polypeptide(L)'
;NKKSEVSKGLRSLLSNIEKTNNPVERGQLVKELTGSVATISPEFIEINPYQVRTEFDNEQLLELAQSIKTSGLIQPITVRSIGGNKYQLISGEKRLRASKMAGIKEIPAYIRVANDQEMLEMALVENIQRADLNALEIAISYQRLMDECNITHEQLSDRVGKNRSTVTNYVRLLKLPAQIQASVKNGSLSMGHA
;
A
#
# COMPACT_ATOMS: atom_id res chain seq x y z
N ASN A 1 -0.47 18.53 -25.84
CA ASN A 1 1.01 18.58 -25.73
C ASN A 1 1.58 18.69 -24.31
N LYS A 2 0.92 19.34 -23.34
CA LYS A 2 1.43 19.42 -21.96
C LYS A 2 1.52 18.06 -21.22
N LYS A 3 0.62 17.10 -21.49
CA LYS A 3 0.64 15.76 -20.86
C LYS A 3 1.85 14.90 -21.27
N SER A 4 2.34 15.06 -22.50
CA SER A 4 3.51 14.32 -23.01
C SER A 4 4.83 14.80 -22.40
N GLU A 5 4.92 16.07 -22.04
CA GLU A 5 6.13 16.67 -21.46
C GLU A 5 6.31 16.28 -19.99
N VAL A 6 5.23 16.20 -19.21
CA VAL A 6 5.28 15.74 -17.79
C VAL A 6 5.75 14.30 -17.70
N SER A 7 5.30 13.41 -18.60
CA SER A 7 5.74 12.02 -18.68
C SER A 7 7.23 11.88 -19.04
N LYS A 8 7.75 12.74 -19.92
CA LYS A 8 9.18 12.77 -20.29
C LYS A 8 10.05 13.30 -19.17
N GLY A 9 9.63 14.34 -18.47
CA GLY A 9 10.35 14.91 -17.33
C GLY A 9 10.48 13.92 -16.16
N LEU A 10 9.42 13.20 -15.84
CA LEU A 10 9.41 12.16 -14.79
C LEU A 10 10.31 10.96 -15.12
N ARG A 11 10.35 10.53 -16.38
CA ARG A 11 11.27 9.47 -16.83
C ARG A 11 12.73 9.90 -16.72
N SER A 12 13.03 11.15 -17.03
CA SER A 12 14.36 11.73 -16.87
C SER A 12 14.76 11.78 -15.38
N LEU A 13 13.86 12.17 -14.49
CA LEU A 13 14.11 12.22 -13.05
C LEU A 13 14.34 10.82 -12.47
N LEU A 14 13.55 9.81 -12.86
CA LEU A 14 13.76 8.41 -12.45
C LEU A 14 15.12 7.89 -12.90
N SER A 15 15.49 8.11 -14.17
CA SER A 15 16.81 7.74 -14.71
C SER A 15 17.96 8.46 -14.00
N ASN A 16 17.75 9.68 -13.55
CA ASN A 16 18.76 10.45 -12.80
C ASN A 16 18.91 9.93 -11.37
N ILE A 17 17.84 9.52 -10.70
CA ILE A 17 17.90 8.90 -9.37
C ILE A 17 18.68 7.58 -9.39
N GLU A 18 18.46 6.75 -10.42
CA GLU A 18 19.18 5.48 -10.58
C GLU A 18 20.69 5.69 -10.83
N LYS A 19 21.08 6.82 -11.40
CA LYS A 19 22.48 7.17 -11.74
C LYS A 19 23.19 8.02 -10.68
N THR A 20 22.46 8.65 -9.77
CA THR A 20 23.01 9.58 -8.78
C THR A 20 23.45 8.83 -7.53
N ASN A 21 24.76 8.83 -7.26
CA ASN A 21 25.35 8.27 -6.04
C ASN A 21 25.44 9.27 -4.88
N ASN A 22 25.02 10.55 -5.07
CA ASN A 22 25.05 11.57 -4.05
C ASN A 22 23.78 11.52 -3.19
N PRO A 23 23.86 11.25 -1.85
CA PRO A 23 22.67 11.11 -1.00
C PRO A 23 21.80 12.34 -0.92
N VAL A 24 22.38 13.55 -1.00
CA VAL A 24 21.65 14.83 -0.87
C VAL A 24 20.87 15.14 -2.14
N GLU A 25 21.48 15.00 -3.30
CA GLU A 25 20.81 15.17 -4.60
C GLU A 25 19.72 14.11 -4.82
N ARG A 26 20.01 12.86 -4.44
CA ARG A 26 19.04 11.77 -4.46
C ARG A 26 17.81 12.08 -3.59
N GLY A 27 18.02 12.64 -2.39
CA GLY A 27 16.95 13.04 -1.48
C GLY A 27 16.05 14.15 -2.05
N GLN A 28 16.62 15.12 -2.78
CA GLN A 28 15.87 16.19 -3.45
C GLN A 28 15.05 15.65 -4.63
N LEU A 29 15.64 14.83 -5.49
CA LEU A 29 14.97 14.19 -6.62
C LEU A 29 13.83 13.27 -6.16
N VAL A 30 14.01 12.54 -5.05
CA VAL A 30 12.99 11.70 -4.42
C VAL A 30 11.82 12.55 -3.92
N LYS A 31 12.07 13.72 -3.28
CA LYS A 31 11.02 14.64 -2.84
C LYS A 31 10.21 15.20 -4.00
N GLU A 32 10.84 15.56 -5.10
CA GLU A 32 10.14 16.03 -6.31
C GLU A 32 9.25 14.94 -6.92
N LEU A 33 9.74 13.71 -6.99
CA LEU A 33 8.96 12.57 -7.51
C LEU A 33 7.80 12.17 -6.61
N THR A 34 8.00 12.16 -5.29
CA THR A 34 6.97 11.72 -4.34
C THR A 34 5.76 12.65 -4.24
N GLY A 35 5.90 13.91 -4.65
CA GLY A 35 4.81 14.89 -4.71
C GLY A 35 4.09 14.98 -6.05
N SER A 36 4.64 14.41 -7.12
CA SER A 36 4.09 14.52 -8.47
C SER A 36 3.21 13.34 -8.86
N VAL A 37 2.08 13.64 -9.53
CA VAL A 37 1.21 12.63 -10.14
C VAL A 37 1.70 12.34 -11.55
N ALA A 38 2.13 11.11 -11.78
CA ALA A 38 2.48 10.61 -13.11
C ALA A 38 1.28 9.96 -13.79
N THR A 39 1.29 9.91 -15.10
CA THR A 39 0.34 9.12 -15.89
C THR A 39 1.04 7.85 -16.38
N ILE A 40 0.54 6.69 -15.99
CA ILE A 40 1.18 5.38 -16.24
C ILE A 40 0.16 4.43 -16.88
N SER A 41 0.61 3.60 -17.84
CA SER A 41 -0.24 2.52 -18.36
C SER A 41 -0.42 1.42 -17.32
N PRO A 42 -1.66 0.95 -17.06
CA PRO A 42 -1.95 -0.15 -16.14
C PRO A 42 -1.21 -1.46 -16.47
N GLU A 43 -0.79 -1.64 -17.73
CA GLU A 43 -0.08 -2.85 -18.19
C GLU A 43 1.35 -2.94 -17.62
N PHE A 44 1.97 -1.80 -17.33
CA PHE A 44 3.31 -1.74 -16.74
C PHE A 44 3.31 -1.86 -15.21
N ILE A 45 2.13 -2.09 -14.60
CA ILE A 45 1.98 -2.16 -13.16
C ILE A 45 1.74 -3.61 -12.73
N GLU A 46 2.72 -4.15 -12.01
CA GLU A 46 2.65 -5.46 -11.37
C GLU A 46 2.02 -5.33 -9.98
N ILE A 47 1.25 -6.35 -9.57
CA ILE A 47 0.67 -6.38 -8.22
C ILE A 47 1.76 -6.79 -7.22
N ASN A 48 1.77 -6.12 -6.07
CA ASN A 48 2.69 -6.43 -4.99
C ASN A 48 2.42 -7.86 -4.45
N PRO A 49 3.42 -8.77 -4.42
CA PRO A 49 3.23 -10.13 -3.89
C PRO A 49 2.92 -10.15 -2.38
N TYR A 50 3.19 -9.08 -1.66
CA TYR A 50 2.90 -8.92 -0.23
C TYR A 50 1.48 -8.42 0.06
N GLN A 51 0.66 -8.17 -0.95
CA GLN A 51 -0.75 -7.79 -0.77
C GLN A 51 -1.54 -8.99 -0.22
N VAL A 52 -2.19 -8.78 0.92
CA VAL A 52 -2.89 -9.84 1.68
C VAL A 52 -4.32 -10.05 1.21
N ARG A 53 -4.90 -9.09 0.49
CA ARG A 53 -6.30 -9.15 0.07
C ARG A 53 -6.48 -10.02 -1.17
N THR A 54 -7.12 -11.20 -0.99
CA THR A 54 -7.40 -12.14 -2.09
C THR A 54 -8.84 -12.05 -2.62
N GLU A 55 -9.78 -11.57 -1.81
CA GLU A 55 -11.19 -11.51 -2.18
C GLU A 55 -11.63 -10.08 -2.48
N PHE A 56 -12.22 -9.90 -3.65
CA PHE A 56 -12.88 -8.68 -4.07
C PHE A 56 -14.31 -9.02 -4.46
N ASP A 57 -15.25 -8.22 -3.99
CA ASP A 57 -16.62 -8.25 -4.46
C ASP A 57 -16.64 -7.83 -5.96
N ASN A 58 -17.02 -8.76 -6.81
CA ASN A 58 -17.03 -8.55 -8.25
C ASN A 58 -18.04 -7.48 -8.68
N GLU A 59 -19.16 -7.35 -7.97
CA GLU A 59 -20.19 -6.36 -8.28
C GLU A 59 -19.65 -4.93 -8.02
N GLN A 60 -19.04 -4.71 -6.85
CA GLN A 60 -18.39 -3.43 -6.54
C GLN A 60 -17.24 -3.09 -7.49
N LEU A 61 -16.55 -4.10 -8.01
CA LEU A 61 -15.45 -3.91 -8.95
C LEU A 61 -15.98 -3.47 -10.33
N LEU A 62 -17.10 -4.05 -10.78
CA LEU A 62 -17.78 -3.69 -12.01
C LEU A 62 -18.36 -2.27 -11.96
N GLU A 63 -19.01 -1.91 -10.85
CA GLU A 63 -19.49 -0.54 -10.64
C GLU A 63 -18.36 0.49 -10.71
N LEU A 64 -17.24 0.20 -10.02
CA LEU A 64 -16.07 1.06 -10.06
C LEU A 64 -15.48 1.15 -11.47
N ALA A 65 -15.41 0.05 -12.22
CA ALA A 65 -14.93 0.03 -13.59
C ALA A 65 -15.81 0.89 -14.50
N GLN A 66 -17.14 0.83 -14.35
CA GLN A 66 -18.08 1.67 -15.09
C GLN A 66 -17.90 3.15 -14.75
N SER A 67 -17.74 3.48 -13.47
CA SER A 67 -17.46 4.85 -13.02
C SER A 67 -16.15 5.39 -13.61
N ILE A 68 -15.08 4.58 -13.58
CA ILE A 68 -13.78 4.94 -14.15
C ILE A 68 -13.86 5.13 -15.67
N LYS A 69 -14.65 4.31 -16.36
CA LYS A 69 -14.86 4.42 -17.82
C LYS A 69 -15.51 5.75 -18.19
N THR A 70 -16.43 6.26 -17.36
CA THR A 70 -17.17 7.49 -17.61
C THR A 70 -16.38 8.74 -17.18
N SER A 71 -15.78 8.73 -15.99
CA SER A 71 -15.20 9.92 -15.36
C SER A 71 -13.66 9.89 -15.28
N GLY A 72 -13.03 8.79 -15.70
CA GLY A 72 -11.61 8.54 -15.49
C GLY A 72 -11.30 8.17 -14.03
N LEU A 73 -10.05 7.81 -13.76
CA LEU A 73 -9.58 7.57 -12.41
C LEU A 73 -9.22 8.90 -11.74
N ILE A 74 -10.05 9.37 -10.80
CA ILE A 74 -9.87 10.65 -10.12
C ILE A 74 -8.79 10.53 -9.04
N GLN A 75 -8.84 9.48 -8.21
CA GLN A 75 -7.90 9.27 -7.11
C GLN A 75 -6.70 8.44 -7.58
N PRO A 76 -5.46 8.99 -7.61
CA PRO A 76 -4.29 8.25 -8.06
C PRO A 76 -4.02 6.98 -7.25
N ILE A 77 -3.42 5.98 -7.89
CA ILE A 77 -2.82 4.83 -7.21
C ILE A 77 -1.41 5.18 -6.74
N THR A 78 -0.84 4.34 -5.87
CA THR A 78 0.57 4.50 -5.45
C THR A 78 1.38 3.31 -5.95
N VAL A 79 2.49 3.59 -6.63
CA VAL A 79 3.40 2.59 -7.19
C VAL A 79 4.85 2.91 -6.85
N ARG A 80 5.73 1.90 -6.89
CA ARG A 80 7.18 2.12 -6.94
C ARG A 80 7.73 1.78 -8.32
N SER A 81 8.81 2.44 -8.71
CA SER A 81 9.60 2.05 -9.89
C SER A 81 10.48 0.85 -9.55
N ILE A 82 10.47 -0.17 -10.44
CA ILE A 82 11.35 -1.35 -10.35
C ILE A 82 12.33 -1.42 -11.52
N GLY A 83 12.49 -0.29 -12.23
CA GLY A 83 13.38 -0.18 -13.39
C GLY A 83 12.73 -0.59 -14.71
N GLY A 84 13.35 -0.24 -15.83
CA GLY A 84 12.90 -0.67 -17.16
C GLY A 84 11.47 -0.26 -17.54
N ASN A 85 10.99 0.88 -17.06
CA ASN A 85 9.61 1.34 -17.27
C ASN A 85 8.52 0.46 -16.60
N LYS A 86 8.92 -0.41 -15.66
CA LYS A 86 8.01 -1.25 -14.87
C LYS A 86 7.78 -0.66 -13.49
N TYR A 87 6.59 -0.87 -12.98
CA TYR A 87 6.15 -0.37 -11.70
C TYR A 87 5.52 -1.50 -10.89
N GLN A 88 5.62 -1.42 -9.57
CA GLN A 88 4.96 -2.34 -8.66
C GLN A 88 3.98 -1.58 -7.80
N LEU A 89 2.76 -2.11 -7.66
CA LEU A 89 1.69 -1.51 -6.90
C LEU A 89 2.00 -1.54 -5.40
N ILE A 90 1.89 -0.39 -4.74
CA ILE A 90 1.92 -0.26 -3.28
C ILE A 90 0.49 -0.20 -2.74
N SER A 91 -0.35 0.70 -3.29
CA SER A 91 -1.74 0.89 -2.84
C SER A 91 -2.69 1.22 -4.00
N GLY A 92 -3.94 0.78 -3.88
CA GLY A 92 -4.99 1.05 -4.86
C GLY A 92 -5.34 -0.13 -5.78
N GLU A 93 -5.27 -1.37 -5.28
CA GLU A 93 -5.51 -2.59 -6.08
C GLU A 93 -6.90 -2.62 -6.74
N LYS A 94 -7.97 -2.29 -6.01
CA LYS A 94 -9.32 -2.17 -6.59
C LYS A 94 -9.34 -1.20 -7.78
N ARG A 95 -8.70 -0.04 -7.62
CA ARG A 95 -8.60 1.00 -8.66
C ARG A 95 -7.83 0.51 -9.88
N LEU A 96 -6.70 -0.17 -9.68
CA LEU A 96 -5.91 -0.75 -10.76
C LEU A 96 -6.70 -1.83 -11.52
N ARG A 97 -7.34 -2.76 -10.80
CA ARG A 97 -8.17 -3.82 -11.43
C ARG A 97 -9.34 -3.23 -12.20
N ALA A 98 -10.09 -2.31 -11.60
CA ALA A 98 -11.21 -1.64 -12.24
C ALA A 98 -10.76 -0.83 -13.48
N SER A 99 -9.61 -0.17 -13.44
CA SER A 99 -9.05 0.53 -14.59
C SER A 99 -8.65 -0.41 -15.74
N LYS A 100 -8.09 -1.59 -15.42
CA LYS A 100 -7.81 -2.63 -16.42
C LYS A 100 -9.10 -3.16 -17.05
N MET A 101 -10.13 -3.43 -16.24
CA MET A 101 -11.45 -3.85 -16.73
C MET A 101 -12.14 -2.78 -17.59
N ALA A 102 -11.99 -1.50 -17.24
CA ALA A 102 -12.52 -0.38 -18.00
C ALA A 102 -11.76 -0.10 -19.31
N GLY A 103 -10.63 -0.78 -19.55
CA GLY A 103 -9.79 -0.59 -20.74
C GLY A 103 -9.10 0.76 -20.80
N ILE A 104 -8.85 1.40 -19.65
CA ILE A 104 -8.18 2.71 -19.58
C ILE A 104 -6.71 2.55 -19.91
N LYS A 105 -6.24 3.30 -20.91
CA LYS A 105 -4.85 3.22 -21.39
C LYS A 105 -3.84 3.83 -20.43
N GLU A 106 -4.23 4.85 -19.67
CA GLU A 106 -3.35 5.61 -18.80
C GLU A 106 -4.10 6.01 -17.52
N ILE A 107 -3.50 5.79 -16.35
CA ILE A 107 -4.06 6.16 -15.05
C ILE A 107 -3.10 7.02 -14.25
N PRO A 108 -3.62 7.93 -13.40
CA PRO A 108 -2.79 8.74 -12.52
C PRO A 108 -2.20 7.87 -11.40
N ALA A 109 -0.92 8.07 -11.11
CA ALA A 109 -0.19 7.34 -10.06
C ALA A 109 0.83 8.22 -9.36
N TYR A 110 0.97 8.06 -8.05
CA TYR A 110 2.11 8.55 -7.27
C TYR A 110 3.25 7.55 -7.39
N ILE A 111 4.44 8.01 -7.80
CA ILE A 111 5.63 7.17 -7.87
C ILE A 111 6.42 7.33 -6.57
N ARG A 112 6.64 6.21 -5.86
CA ARG A 112 7.49 6.15 -4.68
C ARG A 112 8.80 5.46 -5.02
N VAL A 113 9.89 5.95 -4.43
CA VAL A 113 11.18 5.28 -4.45
C VAL A 113 11.33 4.58 -3.10
N ALA A 114 11.01 3.28 -3.07
CA ALA A 114 11.04 2.47 -1.87
C ALA A 114 11.82 1.17 -2.14
N ASN A 115 12.59 0.71 -1.16
CA ASN A 115 13.20 -0.61 -1.20
C ASN A 115 12.16 -1.70 -0.89
N ASP A 116 12.51 -2.97 -1.01
CA ASP A 116 11.56 -4.07 -0.82
C ASP A 116 10.98 -4.12 0.60
N GLN A 117 11.79 -3.80 1.60
CA GLN A 117 11.36 -3.76 3.00
C GLN A 117 10.43 -2.59 3.29
N GLU A 118 10.74 -1.40 2.81
CA GLU A 118 9.86 -0.22 2.92
C GLU A 118 8.53 -0.45 2.21
N MET A 119 8.55 -1.14 1.08
CA MET A 119 7.36 -1.48 0.34
C MET A 119 6.46 -2.49 1.08
N LEU A 120 7.06 -3.53 1.66
CA LEU A 120 6.38 -4.49 2.50
C LEU A 120 5.74 -3.79 3.71
N GLU A 121 6.50 -2.94 4.37
CA GLU A 121 6.02 -2.13 5.49
C GLU A 121 4.83 -1.25 5.11
N MET A 122 4.93 -0.50 4.00
CA MET A 122 3.84 0.35 3.51
C MET A 122 2.57 -0.47 3.20
N ALA A 123 2.71 -1.65 2.60
CA ALA A 123 1.59 -2.53 2.30
C ALA A 123 0.92 -3.08 3.56
N LEU A 124 1.71 -3.46 4.56
CA LEU A 124 1.20 -3.96 5.84
C LEU A 124 0.52 -2.86 6.66
N VAL A 125 1.10 -1.66 6.74
CA VAL A 125 0.51 -0.51 7.43
C VAL A 125 -0.79 -0.08 6.75
N GLU A 126 -0.84 -0.03 5.42
CA GLU A 126 -2.08 0.28 4.68
C GLU A 126 -3.19 -0.72 5.00
N ASN A 127 -2.86 -2.01 5.02
CA ASN A 127 -3.83 -3.05 5.36
C ASN A 127 -4.35 -2.96 6.80
N ILE A 128 -3.48 -2.61 7.75
CA ILE A 128 -3.84 -2.41 9.17
C ILE A 128 -4.82 -1.23 9.36
N GLN A 129 -4.69 -0.18 8.56
CA GLN A 129 -5.53 1.03 8.66
C GLN A 129 -6.94 0.84 8.07
N ARG A 130 -7.27 -0.36 7.62
CA ARG A 130 -8.63 -0.65 7.12
C ARG A 130 -9.63 -0.68 8.27
N ALA A 131 -10.81 -0.13 8.02
CA ALA A 131 -11.88 0.02 9.02
C ALA A 131 -12.60 -1.30 9.37
N ASP A 132 -12.41 -2.35 8.56
CA ASP A 132 -13.15 -3.61 8.61
C ASP A 132 -12.40 -4.77 9.30
N LEU A 133 -11.20 -4.51 9.86
CA LEU A 133 -10.42 -5.53 10.54
C LEU A 133 -10.92 -5.79 11.97
N ASN A 134 -11.06 -7.08 12.34
CA ASN A 134 -11.29 -7.45 13.73
C ASN A 134 -9.99 -7.38 14.57
N ALA A 135 -10.13 -7.42 15.90
CA ALA A 135 -8.99 -7.27 16.82
C ALA A 135 -7.90 -8.32 16.61
N LEU A 136 -8.26 -9.55 16.25
CA LEU A 136 -7.29 -10.62 16.01
C LEU A 136 -6.54 -10.43 14.68
N GLU A 137 -7.21 -9.96 13.64
CA GLU A 137 -6.58 -9.63 12.35
C GLU A 137 -5.58 -8.48 12.49
N ILE A 138 -5.92 -7.46 13.28
CA ILE A 138 -4.97 -6.39 13.63
C ILE A 138 -3.77 -6.96 14.38
N ALA A 139 -3.98 -7.85 15.36
CA ALA A 139 -2.91 -8.48 16.12
C ALA A 139 -1.96 -9.30 15.23
N ILE A 140 -2.51 -10.10 14.31
CA ILE A 140 -1.73 -10.87 13.33
C ILE A 140 -0.92 -9.94 12.42
N SER A 141 -1.52 -8.87 11.94
CA SER A 141 -0.85 -7.88 11.09
C SER A 141 0.27 -7.15 11.82
N TYR A 142 0.07 -6.82 13.11
CA TYR A 142 1.12 -6.24 13.95
C TYR A 142 2.28 -7.18 14.15
N GLN A 143 2.01 -8.44 14.51
CA GLN A 143 3.05 -9.46 14.69
C GLN A 143 3.85 -9.64 13.38
N ARG A 144 3.15 -9.78 12.26
CA ARG A 144 3.76 -9.92 10.94
C ARG A 144 4.67 -8.73 10.60
N LEU A 145 4.21 -7.50 10.84
CA LEU A 145 5.01 -6.30 10.58
C LEU A 145 6.27 -6.26 11.46
N MET A 146 6.18 -6.69 12.72
CA MET A 146 7.34 -6.79 13.61
C MET A 146 8.33 -7.83 13.12
N ASP A 147 7.86 -9.02 12.74
CA ASP A 147 8.72 -10.14 12.33
C ASP A 147 9.40 -9.87 10.97
N GLU A 148 8.65 -9.41 9.98
CA GLU A 148 9.16 -9.20 8.61
C GLU A 148 10.01 -7.93 8.48
N CYS A 149 9.71 -6.87 9.26
CA CYS A 149 10.48 -5.63 9.25
C CYS A 149 11.53 -5.55 10.37
N ASN A 150 11.59 -6.56 11.25
CA ASN A 150 12.50 -6.63 12.40
C ASN A 150 12.43 -5.37 13.28
N ILE A 151 11.21 -4.94 13.62
CA ILE A 151 10.94 -3.73 14.39
C ILE A 151 10.39 -4.04 15.78
N THR A 152 10.67 -3.15 16.73
CA THR A 152 10.17 -3.24 18.10
C THR A 152 8.72 -2.77 18.24
N HIS A 153 8.04 -3.08 19.37
CA HIS A 153 6.71 -2.57 19.69
C HIS A 153 6.65 -1.02 19.69
N GLU A 154 7.73 -0.36 20.09
CA GLU A 154 7.82 1.09 20.11
C GLU A 154 7.85 1.65 18.68
N GLN A 155 8.74 1.12 17.85
CA GLN A 155 8.84 1.51 16.44
C GLN A 155 7.52 1.21 15.68
N LEU A 156 6.87 0.08 16.00
CA LEU A 156 5.57 -0.23 15.42
C LEU A 156 4.51 0.79 15.86
N SER A 157 4.49 1.18 17.14
CA SER A 157 3.52 2.17 17.66
C SER A 157 3.62 3.50 16.94
N ASP A 158 4.84 3.98 16.68
CA ASP A 158 5.09 5.22 15.92
C ASP A 158 4.56 5.12 14.48
N ARG A 159 4.80 3.98 13.82
CA ARG A 159 4.40 3.76 12.42
C ARG A 159 2.89 3.63 12.20
N VAL A 160 2.20 3.01 13.15
CA VAL A 160 0.73 2.83 13.07
C VAL A 160 -0.05 3.96 13.75
N GLY A 161 0.63 4.91 14.38
CA GLY A 161 0.01 6.04 15.07
C GLY A 161 -0.83 5.62 16.30
N LYS A 162 -0.39 4.59 17.04
CA LYS A 162 -1.05 4.08 18.25
C LYS A 162 -0.10 4.12 19.43
N ASN A 163 -0.64 4.10 20.65
CA ASN A 163 0.20 3.98 21.85
C ASN A 163 0.84 2.59 21.92
N ARG A 164 2.09 2.51 22.44
CA ARG A 164 2.81 1.25 22.65
C ARG A 164 2.01 0.23 23.45
N SER A 165 1.28 0.67 24.48
CA SER A 165 0.42 -0.20 25.29
C SER A 165 -0.71 -0.83 24.45
N THR A 166 -1.30 -0.05 23.54
CA THR A 166 -2.33 -0.53 22.59
C THR A 166 -1.76 -1.61 21.67
N VAL A 167 -0.61 -1.35 21.04
CA VAL A 167 0.08 -2.35 20.20
C VAL A 167 0.38 -3.62 20.97
N THR A 168 0.95 -3.49 22.18
CA THR A 168 1.27 -4.63 23.06
C THR A 168 0.01 -5.46 23.41
N ASN A 169 -1.10 -4.80 23.70
CA ASN A 169 -2.36 -5.48 24.02
C ASN A 169 -2.91 -6.26 22.82
N TYR A 170 -2.86 -5.71 21.61
CA TYR A 170 -3.23 -6.45 20.41
C TYR A 170 -2.35 -7.70 20.22
N VAL A 171 -1.03 -7.56 20.26
CA VAL A 171 -0.09 -8.68 20.07
C VAL A 171 -0.28 -9.77 21.15
N ARG A 172 -0.63 -9.39 22.38
CA ARG A 172 -0.94 -10.35 23.46
C ARG A 172 -2.14 -11.24 23.15
N LEU A 173 -3.12 -10.81 22.35
CA LEU A 173 -4.24 -11.64 21.94
C LEU A 173 -3.79 -12.94 21.26
N LEU A 174 -2.66 -12.92 20.55
CA LEU A 174 -2.11 -14.10 19.86
C LEU A 174 -1.58 -15.16 20.82
N LYS A 175 -1.35 -14.81 22.10
CA LYS A 175 -0.89 -15.74 23.14
C LYS A 175 -2.04 -16.41 23.91
N LEU A 176 -3.27 -16.00 23.66
CA LEU A 176 -4.46 -16.58 24.30
C LEU A 176 -4.78 -17.97 23.74
N PRO A 177 -5.47 -18.84 24.50
CA PRO A 177 -5.96 -20.12 24.00
C PRO A 177 -6.83 -19.94 22.74
N ALA A 178 -6.78 -20.90 21.82
CA ALA A 178 -7.47 -20.82 20.53
C ALA A 178 -8.99 -20.56 20.65
N GLN A 179 -9.64 -21.10 21.68
CA GLN A 179 -11.05 -20.88 21.97
C GLN A 179 -11.36 -19.42 22.29
N ILE A 180 -10.48 -18.76 23.06
CA ILE A 180 -10.64 -17.33 23.39
C ILE A 180 -10.36 -16.48 22.14
N GLN A 181 -9.34 -16.81 21.35
CA GLN A 181 -9.09 -16.13 20.07
C GLN A 181 -10.29 -16.23 19.13
N ALA A 182 -10.93 -17.39 19.01
CA ALA A 182 -12.15 -17.57 18.22
C ALA A 182 -13.29 -16.69 18.72
N SER A 183 -13.47 -16.56 20.04
CA SER A 183 -14.49 -15.70 20.65
C SER A 183 -14.23 -14.20 20.42
N VAL A 184 -12.97 -13.78 20.39
CA VAL A 184 -12.59 -12.40 20.03
C VAL A 184 -12.81 -12.15 18.54
N LYS A 185 -12.48 -13.12 17.68
CA LYS A 185 -12.64 -13.01 16.22
C LYS A 185 -14.11 -12.82 15.82
N ASN A 186 -15.03 -13.56 16.42
CA ASN A 186 -16.46 -13.50 16.10
C ASN A 186 -17.22 -12.42 16.88
N GLY A 187 -16.53 -11.63 17.71
CA GLY A 187 -17.12 -10.54 18.48
C GLY A 187 -17.89 -10.95 19.74
N SER A 188 -17.91 -12.24 20.08
CA SER A 188 -18.57 -12.75 21.32
C SER A 188 -17.84 -12.30 22.58
N LEU A 189 -16.55 -12.01 22.48
CA LEU A 189 -15.72 -11.49 23.56
C LEU A 189 -14.97 -10.25 23.07
N SER A 190 -15.03 -9.15 23.84
CA SER A 190 -14.26 -7.97 23.49
C SER A 190 -12.78 -8.14 23.86
N MET A 191 -11.90 -7.43 23.14
CA MET A 191 -10.47 -7.42 23.42
C MET A 191 -10.14 -7.04 24.87
N GLY A 192 -10.97 -6.20 25.51
CA GLY A 192 -10.74 -5.75 26.88
C GLY A 192 -11.14 -6.77 27.95
N HIS A 193 -11.91 -7.81 27.59
CA HIS A 193 -12.34 -8.88 28.49
C HIS A 193 -11.54 -10.17 28.25
N ALA A 194 -10.73 -10.23 27.18
CA ALA A 194 -9.86 -11.35 26.84
C ALA A 194 -8.47 -11.19 27.49
#